data_b7a1453029fb349f86333e24dcf3796f
#
_entry.id   b7a1453029fb349f86333e24dcf3796f
#
_cell.length_a   1.000
_cell.length_b   1.000
_cell.length_c   1.000
_cell.angle_alpha   90.00
_cell.angle_beta   90.00
_cell.angle_gamma   90.00
#
_symmetry.space_group_name_H-M   'P 1'
#
loop_
_entity.id
_entity.type
_entity.pdbx_description
1 polymer ?
#
loop_
_entity_poly.entity_id
_entity_poly.type
_entity_poly.pdbx_seq_one_letter_code
_entity_poly.pdbx_strand_id
1 'polypeptide(L)'
;VENVYAHIDEVKGKLKEKLEKDKDNAFMSLELATIYTKMELPFELCDCEFTGIQDNVNAFYEKYEMRSLVNRTKQTKEEKWPLKEVDHFEFENMDDVMVMPVCTQEPYLDQKLYGFMIPKDKTIYYISVENALEDTNFKTLLETKEMSTWDTKEMMHLLDRYGFKWNTFSNDLHIAGFLLKYNK
;
A
#
# COMPACT_ATOMS: atom_id res chain seq x y z
N VAL A 1 11.20 37.83 22.44
CA VAL A 1 12.50 38.18 23.02
C VAL A 1 12.56 39.68 23.22
N GLU A 2 12.48 40.48 22.15
CA GLU A 2 12.62 41.95 22.19
C GLU A 2 11.74 42.62 23.23
N ASN A 3 10.45 42.31 23.29
CA ASN A 3 9.50 42.89 24.23
C ASN A 3 9.86 42.60 25.71
N VAL A 4 10.43 41.41 26.00
CA VAL A 4 10.89 41.06 27.37
C VAL A 4 12.05 41.94 27.79
N TYR A 5 13.00 42.17 26.89
CA TYR A 5 14.15 43.00 27.19
C TYR A 5 13.86 44.52 27.18
N ALA A 6 12.81 44.94 26.45
CA ALA A 6 12.32 46.36 26.53
C ALA A 6 11.70 46.66 27.89
N HIS A 7 11.14 45.66 28.58
CA HIS A 7 10.49 45.80 29.88
C HIS A 7 11.23 45.04 30.99
N ILE A 8 12.54 44.86 30.86
CA ILE A 8 13.34 44.06 31.80
C ILE A 8 13.29 44.62 33.22
N ASP A 9 13.01 45.91 33.39
CA ASP A 9 12.92 46.58 34.69
C ASP A 9 11.66 46.18 35.46
N GLU A 10 10.65 45.64 34.79
CA GLU A 10 9.45 45.12 35.43
C GLU A 10 9.69 43.71 36.01
N VAL A 11 10.72 43.01 35.57
CA VAL A 11 11.11 41.67 36.03
C VAL A 11 11.93 41.80 37.32
N LYS A 12 11.60 41.03 38.38
CA LYS A 12 12.22 41.09 39.71
C LYS A 12 13.02 39.83 40.04
N GLY A 13 14.00 40.00 40.92
CA GLY A 13 14.72 38.88 41.54
C GLY A 13 15.63 38.12 40.61
N LYS A 14 15.93 36.85 40.92
CA LYS A 14 16.89 36.00 40.21
C LYS A 14 16.55 35.77 38.73
N LEU A 15 15.30 35.99 38.31
CA LEU A 15 14.93 35.90 36.92
C LEU A 15 15.49 37.04 36.09
N LYS A 16 15.45 38.29 36.65
CA LYS A 16 16.07 39.47 36.02
C LYS A 16 17.55 39.25 35.80
N GLU A 17 18.27 38.82 36.85
CA GLU A 17 19.72 38.55 36.77
C GLU A 17 20.08 37.54 35.69
N LYS A 18 19.28 36.46 35.56
CA LYS A 18 19.48 35.43 34.52
C LYS A 18 19.25 36.00 33.12
N LEU A 19 18.16 36.75 32.94
CA LEU A 19 17.83 37.34 31.63
C LEU A 19 18.90 38.37 31.21
N GLU A 20 19.36 39.21 32.14
CA GLU A 20 20.44 40.20 31.86
C GLU A 20 21.73 39.48 31.50
N LYS A 21 22.12 38.41 32.19
CA LYS A 21 23.31 37.62 31.91
C LYS A 21 23.29 36.94 30.55
N ASP A 22 22.13 36.39 30.15
CA ASP A 22 21.99 35.61 28.94
C ASP A 22 21.37 36.41 27.77
N LYS A 23 21.40 37.76 27.86
CA LYS A 23 20.82 38.65 26.85
C LYS A 23 21.36 38.38 25.45
N ASP A 24 22.68 38.32 25.32
CA ASP A 24 23.35 38.17 24.04
C ASP A 24 23.00 36.81 23.40
N ASN A 25 22.94 35.75 24.22
CA ASN A 25 22.52 34.44 23.77
C ASN A 25 21.04 34.40 23.30
N ALA A 26 20.16 35.16 23.97
CA ALA A 26 18.75 35.26 23.61
C ALA A 26 18.58 35.97 22.25
N PHE A 27 19.32 37.04 21.99
CA PHE A 27 19.27 37.73 20.68
C PHE A 27 19.90 36.91 19.57
N MET A 28 21.03 36.26 19.83
CA MET A 28 21.65 35.32 18.89
C MET A 28 20.68 34.18 18.54
N SER A 29 20.01 33.63 19.54
CA SER A 29 18.99 32.58 19.30
C SER A 29 17.81 33.10 18.48
N LEU A 30 17.39 34.34 18.69
CA LEU A 30 16.34 34.98 17.89
C LEU A 30 16.77 35.11 16.43
N GLU A 31 18.00 35.59 16.20
CA GLU A 31 18.57 35.75 14.86
C GLU A 31 18.65 34.39 14.15
N LEU A 32 19.17 33.34 14.81
CA LEU A 32 19.28 31.99 14.24
C LEU A 32 17.90 31.32 13.98
N ALA A 33 16.89 31.62 14.79
CA ALA A 33 15.55 31.12 14.62
C ALA A 33 14.72 31.90 13.59
N THR A 34 15.18 33.09 13.20
CA THR A 34 14.45 33.92 12.24
C THR A 34 14.74 33.47 10.80
N ILE A 35 13.68 33.15 10.07
CA ILE A 35 13.81 32.73 8.67
C ILE A 35 14.31 33.90 7.83
N TYR A 36 15.44 33.70 7.16
CA TYR A 36 16.01 34.70 6.24
C TYR A 36 15.28 34.64 4.89
N THR A 37 14.36 35.58 4.67
CA THR A 37 13.46 35.61 3.49
C THR A 37 14.03 36.38 2.30
N LYS A 38 15.20 37.00 2.43
CA LYS A 38 15.82 37.86 1.41
C LYS A 38 16.98 37.17 0.67
N MET A 39 17.05 35.85 0.77
CA MET A 39 18.05 35.09 0.05
C MET A 39 17.74 35.09 -1.46
N GLU A 40 18.75 35.42 -2.27
CA GLU A 40 18.66 35.22 -3.71
C GLU A 40 18.72 33.72 -4.02
N LEU A 41 17.67 33.21 -4.62
CA LEU A 41 17.61 31.80 -5.00
C LEU A 41 18.00 31.67 -6.48
N PRO A 42 18.76 30.61 -6.86
CA PRO A 42 19.16 30.37 -8.26
C PRO A 42 18.04 29.79 -9.12
N PHE A 43 16.79 29.85 -8.67
CA PHE A 43 15.61 29.30 -9.34
C PHE A 43 14.37 30.15 -9.02
N GLU A 44 13.40 30.08 -9.89
CA GLU A 44 12.09 30.72 -9.75
C GLU A 44 11.05 29.76 -9.17
N LEU A 45 9.93 30.29 -8.67
CA LEU A 45 8.86 29.48 -8.07
C LEU A 45 8.26 28.48 -9.08
N CYS A 46 8.19 28.84 -10.36
CA CYS A 46 7.70 27.98 -11.43
C CYS A 46 8.60 26.75 -11.68
N ASP A 47 9.90 26.85 -11.37
CA ASP A 47 10.81 25.69 -11.46
C ASP A 47 10.56 24.65 -10.38
N CYS A 48 9.78 25.01 -9.35
CA CYS A 48 9.40 24.12 -8.25
C CYS A 48 8.10 23.35 -8.49
N GLU A 49 7.52 23.45 -9.69
CA GLU A 49 6.30 22.70 -10.00
C GLU A 49 6.57 21.19 -9.95
N PHE A 50 5.81 20.49 -9.09
CA PHE A 50 5.96 19.05 -8.94
C PHE A 50 5.26 18.31 -10.07
N THR A 51 6.04 17.75 -10.98
CA THR A 51 5.57 16.98 -12.16
C THR A 51 5.57 15.46 -11.92
N GLY A 52 5.73 15.04 -10.67
CA GLY A 52 5.82 13.63 -10.30
C GLY A 52 7.24 13.15 -10.03
N ILE A 53 7.35 11.91 -9.59
CA ILE A 53 8.65 11.26 -9.34
C ILE A 53 9.21 10.79 -10.67
N GLN A 54 10.39 11.29 -11.03
CA GLN A 54 11.07 10.95 -12.27
C GLN A 54 11.83 9.62 -12.18
N ASP A 55 12.05 8.96 -13.32
CA ASP A 55 12.72 7.65 -13.39
C ASP A 55 14.16 7.66 -12.84
N ASN A 56 14.83 8.80 -12.87
CA ASN A 56 16.21 8.96 -12.40
C ASN A 56 16.34 9.26 -10.90
N VAL A 57 15.25 9.36 -10.17
CA VAL A 57 15.26 9.73 -8.73
C VAL A 57 16.05 8.74 -7.87
N ASN A 58 16.14 7.47 -8.27
CA ASN A 58 16.91 6.46 -7.54
C ASN A 58 18.42 6.78 -7.54
N ALA A 59 18.97 7.30 -8.63
CA ALA A 59 20.36 7.74 -8.69
C ALA A 59 20.63 8.90 -7.71
N PHE A 60 19.66 9.80 -7.53
CA PHE A 60 19.73 10.85 -6.52
C PHE A 60 19.71 10.27 -5.10
N TYR A 61 18.80 9.34 -4.80
CA TYR A 61 18.72 8.72 -3.48
C TYR A 61 19.96 7.90 -3.14
N GLU A 62 20.55 7.19 -4.10
CA GLU A 62 21.82 6.48 -3.91
C GLU A 62 22.98 7.43 -3.64
N LYS A 63 23.08 8.55 -4.38
CA LYS A 63 24.10 9.58 -4.20
C LYS A 63 24.07 10.18 -2.80
N TYR A 64 22.90 10.37 -2.23
CA TYR A 64 22.71 10.96 -0.89
C TYR A 64 22.45 9.91 0.21
N GLU A 65 22.73 8.63 -0.06
CA GLU A 65 22.58 7.50 0.87
C GLU A 65 21.18 7.35 1.48
N MET A 66 20.14 7.79 0.78
CA MET A 66 18.74 7.71 1.19
C MET A 66 18.16 6.30 0.91
N ARG A 67 18.79 5.28 1.47
CA ARG A 67 18.52 3.85 1.16
C ARG A 67 17.06 3.44 1.35
N SER A 68 16.36 4.01 2.33
CA SER A 68 14.95 3.71 2.58
C SER A 68 14.02 4.21 1.46
N LEU A 69 14.45 5.18 0.66
CA LEU A 69 13.66 5.73 -0.44
C LEU A 69 13.90 5.01 -1.76
N VAL A 70 15.10 4.46 -1.98
CA VAL A 70 15.44 3.69 -3.20
C VAL A 70 14.45 2.56 -3.44
N ASN A 71 14.04 1.85 -2.39
CA ASN A 71 13.11 0.72 -2.53
C ASN A 71 11.65 1.14 -2.74
N ARG A 72 11.27 2.36 -2.32
CA ARG A 72 9.91 2.89 -2.49
C ARG A 72 9.62 3.37 -3.91
N THR A 73 10.64 3.76 -4.63
CA THR A 73 10.53 4.31 -5.99
C THR A 73 10.82 3.29 -7.09
N LYS A 74 11.25 2.09 -6.75
CA LYS A 74 11.18 0.97 -7.68
C LYS A 74 9.72 0.68 -7.94
N GLN A 75 9.13 1.40 -8.88
CA GLN A 75 7.87 0.98 -9.47
C GLN A 75 8.14 -0.39 -10.09
N THR A 76 7.72 -1.43 -9.41
CA THR A 76 7.43 -2.70 -10.07
C THR A 76 6.46 -2.31 -11.18
N LYS A 77 6.87 -2.42 -12.45
CA LYS A 77 5.92 -2.30 -13.55
C LYS A 77 4.89 -3.37 -13.29
N GLU A 78 3.75 -2.96 -12.75
CA GLU A 78 2.63 -3.86 -12.56
C GLU A 78 2.25 -4.37 -13.93
N GLU A 79 2.50 -5.63 -14.19
CA GLU A 79 2.05 -6.28 -15.40
C GLU A 79 0.53 -6.41 -15.27
N LYS A 80 -0.20 -5.55 -15.97
CA LYS A 80 -1.66 -5.57 -15.94
C LYS A 80 -2.15 -6.66 -16.87
N TRP A 81 -2.72 -7.69 -16.31
CA TRP A 81 -3.35 -8.73 -17.08
C TRP A 81 -4.78 -8.32 -17.45
N PRO A 82 -5.22 -8.58 -18.70
CA PRO A 82 -6.58 -8.30 -19.12
C PRO A 82 -7.58 -9.13 -18.32
N LEU A 83 -8.71 -8.51 -17.97
CA LEU A 83 -9.85 -9.19 -17.36
C LEU A 83 -10.82 -9.64 -18.47
N LYS A 84 -11.24 -10.89 -18.43
CA LYS A 84 -12.22 -11.47 -19.35
C LYS A 84 -13.35 -12.11 -18.54
N GLU A 85 -14.55 -11.60 -18.72
CA GLU A 85 -15.78 -12.21 -18.18
C GLU A 85 -16.20 -13.41 -19.04
N VAL A 86 -16.58 -14.50 -18.38
CA VAL A 86 -16.97 -15.75 -19.02
C VAL A 86 -18.21 -16.35 -18.36
N ASP A 87 -19.05 -16.97 -19.16
CA ASP A 87 -20.21 -17.73 -18.68
C ASP A 87 -19.83 -19.16 -18.30
N HIS A 88 -18.81 -19.71 -18.97
CA HIS A 88 -18.27 -21.05 -18.73
C HIS A 88 -16.75 -21.00 -18.66
N PHE A 89 -16.15 -21.77 -17.76
CA PHE A 89 -14.71 -21.81 -17.57
C PHE A 89 -14.12 -23.16 -18.01
N GLU A 90 -13.14 -23.08 -18.93
CA GLU A 90 -12.38 -24.24 -19.39
C GLU A 90 -11.03 -24.32 -18.65
N PHE A 91 -10.81 -25.42 -17.93
CA PHE A 91 -9.62 -25.61 -17.07
C PHE A 91 -8.64 -26.68 -17.58
N GLU A 92 -8.85 -27.20 -18.79
CA GLU A 92 -7.94 -28.18 -19.37
C GLU A 92 -6.50 -27.66 -19.40
N ASN A 93 -5.56 -28.54 -19.02
CA ASN A 93 -4.11 -28.24 -18.96
C ASN A 93 -3.70 -27.18 -17.93
N MET A 94 -4.42 -27.05 -16.81
CA MET A 94 -3.99 -26.26 -15.66
C MET A 94 -3.36 -27.18 -14.61
N ASP A 95 -2.04 -27.01 -14.39
CA ASP A 95 -1.31 -27.71 -13.31
C ASP A 95 -1.48 -26.97 -11.97
N ASP A 96 -1.33 -25.65 -11.99
CA ASP A 96 -1.52 -24.78 -10.83
C ASP A 96 -2.82 -24.01 -10.97
N VAL A 97 -3.79 -24.31 -10.12
CA VAL A 97 -5.10 -23.66 -10.13
C VAL A 97 -5.15 -22.62 -9.01
N MET A 98 -5.29 -21.36 -9.39
CA MET A 98 -5.58 -20.29 -8.45
C MET A 98 -7.03 -19.84 -8.63
N VAL A 99 -7.79 -19.81 -7.53
CA VAL A 99 -9.17 -19.34 -7.53
C VAL A 99 -9.30 -18.29 -6.42
N MET A 100 -9.73 -17.09 -6.77
CA MET A 100 -9.91 -16.01 -5.81
C MET A 100 -11.37 -15.56 -5.78
N PRO A 101 -11.99 -15.45 -4.59
CA PRO A 101 -13.35 -14.97 -4.49
C PRO A 101 -13.42 -13.47 -4.75
N VAL A 102 -14.48 -13.03 -5.39
CA VAL A 102 -14.86 -11.62 -5.49
C VAL A 102 -16.06 -11.42 -4.58
N CYS A 103 -15.85 -10.76 -3.45
CA CYS A 103 -16.85 -10.61 -2.40
C CYS A 103 -16.86 -9.20 -1.82
N THR A 104 -17.85 -8.90 -0.98
CA THR A 104 -17.90 -7.65 -0.22
C THR A 104 -16.79 -7.58 0.84
N GLN A 105 -16.44 -6.38 1.32
CA GLN A 105 -15.40 -6.17 2.34
C GLN A 105 -15.92 -6.31 3.78
N GLU A 106 -17.04 -6.96 3.98
CA GLU A 106 -17.61 -7.24 5.29
C GLU A 106 -16.84 -8.37 6.01
N PRO A 107 -17.04 -8.58 7.32
CA PRO A 107 -16.47 -9.73 8.00
C PRO A 107 -16.87 -11.04 7.28
N TYR A 108 -15.95 -11.99 7.18
CA TYR A 108 -16.09 -13.19 6.32
C TYR A 108 -17.41 -13.99 6.53
N LEU A 109 -18.04 -13.87 7.70
CA LEU A 109 -19.33 -14.50 7.97
C LEU A 109 -20.51 -13.82 7.26
N ASP A 110 -20.39 -12.55 6.91
CA ASP A 110 -21.45 -11.72 6.35
C ASP A 110 -21.20 -11.36 4.88
N GLN A 111 -20.04 -11.74 4.34
CA GLN A 111 -19.66 -11.43 2.97
C GLN A 111 -20.65 -11.99 1.95
N LYS A 112 -20.93 -11.18 0.92
CA LYS A 112 -21.65 -11.59 -0.27
C LYS A 112 -20.66 -11.93 -1.38
N LEU A 113 -20.76 -13.12 -1.93
CA LEU A 113 -19.98 -13.57 -3.08
C LEU A 113 -20.62 -13.06 -4.38
N TYR A 114 -19.81 -12.43 -5.23
CA TYR A 114 -20.22 -12.00 -6.57
C TYR A 114 -19.74 -12.95 -7.66
N GLY A 115 -18.61 -13.62 -7.46
CA GLY A 115 -18.02 -14.54 -8.42
C GLY A 115 -16.60 -14.93 -8.07
N PHE A 116 -15.89 -15.43 -9.04
CA PHE A 116 -14.52 -15.92 -8.88
C PHE A 116 -13.61 -15.36 -9.96
N MET A 117 -12.38 -15.05 -9.61
CA MET A 117 -11.30 -14.73 -10.53
C MET A 117 -10.32 -15.89 -10.61
N ILE A 118 -9.99 -16.29 -11.84
CA ILE A 118 -9.07 -17.38 -12.13
C ILE A 118 -8.01 -16.87 -13.12
N PRO A 119 -6.74 -16.66 -12.68
CA PRO A 119 -5.66 -16.33 -13.58
C PRO A 119 -5.25 -17.56 -14.41
N LYS A 120 -5.16 -17.36 -15.72
CA LYS A 120 -4.67 -18.36 -16.68
C LYS A 120 -4.01 -17.63 -17.86
N ASP A 121 -2.81 -18.04 -18.28
CA ASP A 121 -2.11 -17.52 -19.45
C ASP A 121 -2.03 -15.98 -19.52
N LYS A 122 -1.64 -15.34 -18.39
CA LYS A 122 -1.56 -13.88 -18.25
C LYS A 122 -2.91 -13.15 -18.50
N THR A 123 -4.01 -13.84 -18.33
CA THR A 123 -5.36 -13.31 -18.40
C THR A 123 -6.09 -13.67 -17.10
N ILE A 124 -6.87 -12.75 -16.58
CA ILE A 124 -7.74 -13.01 -15.43
C ILE A 124 -9.14 -13.30 -15.97
N TYR A 125 -9.62 -14.50 -15.75
CA TYR A 125 -10.99 -14.87 -16.06
C TYR A 125 -11.88 -14.59 -14.86
N TYR A 126 -13.03 -13.98 -15.10
CA TYR A 126 -14.05 -13.76 -14.10
C TYR A 126 -15.32 -14.55 -14.48
N ILE A 127 -15.82 -15.34 -13.53
CA ILE A 127 -17.10 -16.02 -13.64
C ILE A 127 -18.00 -15.55 -12.50
N SER A 128 -19.23 -15.12 -12.83
CA SER A 128 -20.21 -14.73 -11.81
C SER A 128 -20.62 -15.92 -10.94
N VAL A 129 -21.12 -15.66 -9.74
CA VAL A 129 -21.56 -16.75 -8.85
C VAL A 129 -22.73 -17.52 -9.44
N GLU A 130 -23.63 -16.85 -10.14
CA GLU A 130 -24.76 -17.44 -10.84
C GLU A 130 -24.28 -18.42 -11.91
N ASN A 131 -23.37 -17.99 -12.78
CA ASN A 131 -22.80 -18.83 -13.83
C ASN A 131 -21.95 -19.96 -13.23
N ALA A 132 -21.17 -19.71 -12.20
CA ALA A 132 -20.36 -20.71 -11.51
C ALA A 132 -21.21 -21.83 -10.87
N LEU A 133 -22.41 -21.49 -10.38
CA LEU A 133 -23.36 -22.45 -9.82
C LEU A 133 -24.00 -23.34 -10.91
N GLU A 134 -24.01 -22.93 -12.17
CA GLU A 134 -24.54 -23.71 -13.30
C GLU A 134 -23.43 -24.43 -14.08
N ASP A 135 -22.19 -23.89 -14.03
CA ASP A 135 -21.06 -24.43 -14.79
C ASP A 135 -20.51 -25.72 -14.19
N THR A 136 -20.76 -26.82 -14.90
CA THR A 136 -20.25 -28.16 -14.53
C THR A 136 -18.73 -28.24 -14.57
N ASN A 137 -18.09 -27.55 -15.50
CA ASN A 137 -16.62 -27.54 -15.61
C ASN A 137 -15.99 -26.83 -14.39
N PHE A 138 -16.52 -25.67 -14.01
CA PHE A 138 -16.03 -24.95 -12.84
C PHE A 138 -16.23 -25.76 -11.55
N LYS A 139 -17.39 -26.42 -11.37
CA LYS A 139 -17.62 -27.33 -10.24
C LYS A 139 -16.62 -28.49 -10.22
N THR A 140 -16.40 -29.13 -11.37
CA THR A 140 -15.44 -30.22 -11.50
C THR A 140 -14.03 -29.77 -11.16
N LEU A 141 -13.64 -28.54 -11.56
CA LEU A 141 -12.36 -27.94 -11.19
C LEU A 141 -12.23 -27.85 -9.66
N LEU A 142 -13.22 -27.28 -8.97
CA LEU A 142 -13.22 -27.17 -7.52
C LEU A 142 -13.17 -28.53 -6.81
N GLU A 143 -13.87 -29.53 -7.32
CA GLU A 143 -13.98 -30.87 -6.72
C GLU A 143 -12.76 -31.75 -6.96
N THR A 144 -12.01 -31.54 -8.03
CA THR A 144 -10.94 -32.47 -8.45
C THR A 144 -9.53 -31.90 -8.34
N LYS A 145 -9.34 -30.58 -8.41
CA LYS A 145 -8.02 -29.96 -8.42
C LYS A 145 -7.61 -29.50 -7.04
N GLU A 146 -6.30 -29.51 -6.78
CA GLU A 146 -5.70 -28.78 -5.69
C GLU A 146 -5.60 -27.30 -6.07
N MET A 147 -5.99 -26.41 -5.17
CA MET A 147 -6.13 -25.00 -5.47
C MET A 147 -5.26 -24.14 -4.58
N SER A 148 -4.90 -22.99 -5.09
CA SER A 148 -4.32 -21.87 -4.33
C SER A 148 -5.34 -20.73 -4.24
N THR A 149 -5.40 -20.04 -3.12
CA THR A 149 -6.26 -18.87 -2.93
C THR A 149 -5.58 -17.81 -2.07
N TRP A 150 -6.16 -16.62 -1.97
CA TRP A 150 -5.60 -15.55 -1.14
C TRP A 150 -5.74 -15.82 0.36
N ASP A 151 -6.92 -16.21 0.83
CA ASP A 151 -7.23 -16.58 2.21
C ASP A 151 -8.07 -17.86 2.17
N THR A 152 -7.47 -18.96 2.57
CA THR A 152 -8.09 -20.28 2.51
C THR A 152 -9.33 -20.37 3.39
N LYS A 153 -9.29 -19.77 4.58
CA LYS A 153 -10.40 -19.81 5.52
C LYS A 153 -11.61 -19.05 4.98
N GLU A 154 -11.41 -17.88 4.42
CA GLU A 154 -12.44 -17.06 3.78
C GLU A 154 -13.07 -17.83 2.60
N MET A 155 -12.22 -18.38 1.73
CA MET A 155 -12.66 -19.15 0.57
C MET A 155 -13.49 -20.37 0.94
N MET A 156 -13.07 -21.16 1.92
CA MET A 156 -13.81 -22.32 2.41
C MET A 156 -15.21 -21.93 2.91
N HIS A 157 -15.31 -20.87 3.71
CA HIS A 157 -16.61 -20.38 4.19
C HIS A 157 -17.53 -19.92 3.07
N LEU A 158 -17.00 -19.25 2.05
CA LEU A 158 -17.79 -18.81 0.91
C LEU A 158 -18.27 -20.01 0.09
N LEU A 159 -17.39 -20.96 -0.21
CA LEU A 159 -17.76 -22.17 -0.96
C LEU A 159 -18.84 -22.97 -0.24
N ASP A 160 -18.69 -23.22 1.06
CA ASP A 160 -19.66 -23.95 1.86
C ASP A 160 -21.02 -23.23 1.90
N ARG A 161 -21.03 -21.92 2.09
CA ARG A 161 -22.25 -21.11 2.14
C ARG A 161 -23.04 -21.14 0.85
N TYR A 162 -22.34 -21.12 -0.29
CA TYR A 162 -22.97 -21.14 -1.61
C TYR A 162 -23.17 -22.55 -2.16
N GLY A 163 -22.85 -23.60 -1.37
CA GLY A 163 -23.11 -24.98 -1.69
C GLY A 163 -22.18 -25.61 -2.73
N PHE A 164 -21.00 -25.00 -2.93
CA PHE A 164 -19.94 -25.59 -3.74
C PHE A 164 -19.24 -26.72 -2.97
N LYS A 165 -18.97 -27.84 -3.67
CA LYS A 165 -18.04 -28.85 -3.18
C LYS A 165 -16.64 -28.53 -3.66
N TRP A 166 -15.65 -28.84 -2.86
CA TRP A 166 -14.25 -28.53 -3.16
C TRP A 166 -13.32 -29.63 -2.62
N ASN A 167 -12.12 -29.78 -3.24
CA ASN A 167 -11.16 -30.80 -2.87
C ASN A 167 -10.24 -30.31 -1.73
N THR A 168 -9.20 -29.57 -2.07
CA THR A 168 -8.22 -29.07 -1.09
C THR A 168 -7.55 -27.79 -1.58
N PHE A 169 -7.00 -27.03 -0.61
CA PHE A 169 -6.14 -25.88 -0.88
C PHE A 169 -4.71 -26.24 -0.51
N SER A 170 -3.81 -26.19 -1.50
CA SER A 170 -2.38 -26.46 -1.31
C SER A 170 -1.62 -25.23 -0.83
N ASN A 171 -2.07 -24.01 -1.22
CA ASN A 171 -1.40 -22.78 -0.87
C ASN A 171 -2.37 -21.68 -0.44
N ASP A 172 -2.00 -21.02 0.67
CA ASP A 172 -2.60 -19.78 1.14
C ASP A 172 -1.64 -18.62 0.84
N LEU A 173 -2.04 -17.76 -0.10
CA LEU A 173 -1.17 -16.66 -0.56
C LEU A 173 -1.04 -15.54 0.48
N HIS A 174 -2.03 -15.36 1.35
CA HIS A 174 -1.97 -14.40 2.44
C HIS A 174 -0.90 -14.82 3.46
N ILE A 175 -0.90 -16.10 3.86
CA ILE A 175 0.13 -16.66 4.75
C ILE A 175 1.50 -16.63 4.08
N ALA A 176 1.59 -17.04 2.81
CA ALA A 176 2.85 -16.99 2.06
C ALA A 176 3.40 -15.55 1.95
N GLY A 177 2.54 -14.57 1.66
CA GLY A 177 2.90 -13.15 1.63
C GLY A 177 3.42 -12.64 2.97
N PHE A 178 2.78 -13.05 4.07
CA PHE A 178 3.24 -12.72 5.42
C PHE A 178 4.62 -13.32 5.73
N LEU A 179 4.84 -14.59 5.42
CA LEU A 179 6.12 -15.27 5.63
C LEU A 179 7.26 -14.67 4.81
N LEU A 180 6.99 -14.25 3.58
CA LEU A 180 7.93 -13.58 2.69
C LEU A 180 8.12 -12.09 3.02
N LYS A 181 7.44 -11.57 4.05
CA LYS A 181 7.49 -10.15 4.46
C LYS A 181 7.09 -9.19 3.33
N TYR A 182 6.17 -9.62 2.48
CA TYR A 182 5.69 -8.82 1.34
C TYR A 182 4.91 -7.57 1.76
N ASN A 183 4.41 -7.54 3.00
CA ASN A 183 3.63 -6.44 3.59
C ASN A 183 4.49 -5.53 4.50
N LYS A 184 5.68 -5.14 4.06
CA LYS A 184 6.50 -4.13 4.74
C LYS A 184 6.33 -2.76 4.11
#